data_cb874a20134be64575722c52adcbb7ca
#
_entry.id   cb874a20134be64575722c52adcbb7ca
#
_cell.length_a   1.000
_cell.length_b   1.000
_cell.length_c   1.000
_cell.angle_alpha   90.00
_cell.angle_beta   90.00
_cell.angle_gamma   90.00
#
_symmetry.space_group_name_H-M   'P 1'
#
loop_
_entity.id
_entity.type
_entity.pdbx_description
1 polymer ?
#
loop_
_entity_poly.entity_id
_entity_poly.type
_entity_poly.pdbx_seq_one_letter_code
_entity_poly.pdbx_strand_id
1 'polypeptide(L)'
;MTKPICYSTKAYSTVGPTSPLGAAVIERRAPTSSDVQIQILYCGVCHSDLHFARDEWHFTQYPAVPGHEIVGKVTAVGAGVTKFKVGDTVGVGCLVDSCRTCPDCRAGLEQFCAGMTMTYGSMDKHLNAPTLGDYSQSIVVTEDFVLRMPANLDLAAAAPLLCAGITTYSPMRHWKVGPGQKVGIVGLGGLGHMGVKFAKAFGAHVVLFTTSPGKVADGKRLGAHEVVVSKDEAQMAAHANSFDFILDAVSATHDLNAYLNLLKRDGNLVLVGAPEKPLPVAAFPLIFRRRSFSGSLIGGLPETQEMLDFCGKHNITSDIEVIRMDQINDAYERMLKSDVKYRFVIDMASLA
;
A
#
# COMPACT_ATOMS: atom_id res chain seq x y z
N MET A 1 -18.07 14.99 28.15
CA MET A 1 -16.65 14.92 27.73
C MET A 1 -16.28 16.30 27.20
N THR A 2 -15.18 16.90 27.65
CA THR A 2 -14.67 18.16 27.11
C THR A 2 -14.25 17.93 25.66
N LYS A 3 -14.62 18.88 24.78
CA LYS A 3 -14.23 18.84 23.36
C LYS A 3 -12.69 18.80 23.28
N PRO A 4 -12.07 17.90 22.48
CA PRO A 4 -10.62 17.88 22.38
C PRO A 4 -10.10 19.21 21.84
N ILE A 5 -8.92 19.62 22.28
CA ILE A 5 -8.23 20.78 21.72
C ILE A 5 -7.84 20.41 20.29
N CYS A 6 -8.16 21.29 19.33
CA CYS A 6 -7.84 21.12 17.93
C CYS A 6 -6.99 22.28 17.42
N TYR A 7 -6.27 22.03 16.32
CA TYR A 7 -5.55 23.05 15.56
C TYR A 7 -5.82 22.89 14.07
N SER A 8 -5.84 24.01 13.36
CA SER A 8 -6.05 24.03 11.92
C SER A 8 -4.78 23.64 11.15
N THR A 9 -4.92 22.88 10.07
CA THR A 9 -3.84 22.51 9.16
C THR A 9 -4.31 22.57 7.71
N LYS A 10 -3.43 22.97 6.79
CA LYS A 10 -3.73 22.99 5.37
C LYS A 10 -3.83 21.57 4.84
N ALA A 11 -4.73 21.36 3.87
CA ALA A 11 -4.98 20.09 3.22
C ALA A 11 -5.47 20.28 1.78
N TYR A 12 -5.59 19.17 1.05
CA TYR A 12 -6.38 19.07 -0.16
C TYR A 12 -7.54 18.08 0.09
N SER A 13 -8.75 18.52 -0.19
CA SER A 13 -9.96 17.74 0.01
C SER A 13 -10.87 17.76 -1.22
N THR A 14 -11.74 16.76 -1.30
CA THR A 14 -12.86 16.77 -2.23
C THR A 14 -14.17 16.87 -1.46
N VAL A 15 -15.18 17.51 -2.07
CA VAL A 15 -16.52 17.72 -1.48
C VAL A 15 -17.58 16.78 -2.07
N GLY A 16 -17.17 15.91 -2.99
CA GLY A 16 -18.09 14.96 -3.62
C GLY A 16 -17.36 14.05 -4.63
N PRO A 17 -17.99 12.94 -5.08
CA PRO A 17 -17.35 11.91 -5.88
C PRO A 17 -16.88 12.38 -7.27
N THR A 18 -17.46 13.44 -7.79
CA THR A 18 -17.11 14.05 -9.09
C THR A 18 -16.37 15.37 -8.95
N SER A 19 -16.14 15.83 -7.71
CA SER A 19 -15.45 17.10 -7.45
C SER A 19 -13.92 16.88 -7.48
N PRO A 20 -13.13 17.79 -8.08
CA PRO A 20 -11.68 17.69 -7.99
C PRO A 20 -11.22 17.92 -6.54
N LEU A 21 -10.05 17.40 -6.24
CA LEU A 21 -9.32 17.76 -5.02
C LEU A 21 -8.88 19.22 -5.11
N GLY A 22 -9.05 19.97 -4.03
CA GLY A 22 -8.69 21.37 -3.94
C GLY A 22 -8.21 21.77 -2.56
N ALA A 23 -7.58 22.95 -2.47
CA ALA A 23 -7.06 23.49 -1.21
C ALA A 23 -8.16 23.63 -0.16
N ALA A 24 -7.85 23.21 1.04
CA ALA A 24 -8.76 23.22 2.20
C ALA A 24 -7.99 23.46 3.50
N VAL A 25 -8.72 23.76 4.55
CA VAL A 25 -8.22 23.77 5.93
C VAL A 25 -9.03 22.77 6.72
N ILE A 26 -8.36 21.90 7.44
CA ILE A 26 -8.97 20.88 8.28
C ILE A 26 -8.54 21.02 9.74
N GLU A 27 -9.32 20.47 10.65
CA GLU A 27 -8.98 20.40 12.05
C GLU A 27 -8.30 19.08 12.39
N ARG A 28 -7.17 19.16 13.09
CA ARG A 28 -6.49 18.02 13.71
C ARG A 28 -6.58 18.16 15.22
N ARG A 29 -6.76 17.05 15.93
CA ARG A 29 -6.69 17.06 17.40
C ARG A 29 -5.28 17.34 17.89
N ALA A 30 -5.14 17.98 19.03
CA ALA A 30 -3.86 18.08 19.72
C ALA A 30 -3.41 16.69 20.21
N PRO A 31 -2.09 16.43 20.33
CA PRO A 31 -1.56 15.18 20.84
C PRO A 31 -2.06 14.88 22.26
N THR A 32 -2.51 13.65 22.50
CA THR A 32 -2.72 13.11 23.86
C THR A 32 -1.37 12.64 24.44
N SER A 33 -1.39 12.05 25.63
CA SER A 33 -0.14 11.56 26.27
C SER A 33 0.61 10.52 25.48
N SER A 34 -0.07 9.74 24.62
CA SER A 34 0.52 8.65 23.84
C SER A 34 0.69 8.97 22.34
N ASP A 35 0.48 10.21 21.95
CA ASP A 35 0.48 10.59 20.54
C ASP A 35 1.78 11.25 20.08
N VAL A 36 2.04 11.10 18.82
CA VAL A 36 3.11 11.74 18.06
C VAL A 36 2.47 12.67 17.02
N GLN A 37 2.86 13.94 17.01
CA GLN A 37 2.51 14.88 15.95
C GLN A 37 3.62 14.88 14.90
N ILE A 38 3.21 14.75 13.66
CA ILE A 38 4.12 14.57 12.52
C ILE A 38 3.83 15.65 11.49
N GLN A 39 4.87 16.40 11.10
CA GLN A 39 4.86 17.20 9.88
C GLN A 39 5.14 16.28 8.70
N ILE A 40 4.23 16.25 7.74
CA ILE A 40 4.33 15.38 6.55
C ILE A 40 5.28 16.03 5.55
N LEU A 41 6.29 15.27 5.12
CA LEU A 41 7.26 15.69 4.11
C LEU A 41 6.88 15.16 2.74
N TYR A 42 6.52 13.87 2.67
CA TYR A 42 6.12 13.18 1.45
C TYR A 42 4.89 12.32 1.70
N CYS A 43 3.99 12.30 0.73
CA CYS A 43 2.85 11.40 0.72
C CYS A 43 2.78 10.66 -0.62
N GLY A 44 2.83 9.32 -0.59
CA GLY A 44 2.62 8.50 -1.77
C GLY A 44 1.17 8.57 -2.26
N VAL A 45 0.98 8.37 -3.56
CA VAL A 45 -0.36 8.36 -4.19
C VAL A 45 -0.71 6.93 -4.58
N CYS A 46 -1.83 6.45 -4.07
CA CYS A 46 -2.36 5.10 -4.31
C CYS A 46 -3.66 5.13 -5.12
N HIS A 47 -3.97 4.04 -5.83
CA HIS A 47 -5.30 3.87 -6.43
C HIS A 47 -6.42 3.90 -5.38
N SER A 48 -6.14 3.43 -4.15
CA SER A 48 -7.09 3.52 -3.04
C SER A 48 -7.49 4.96 -2.70
N ASP A 49 -6.59 5.93 -2.87
CA ASP A 49 -6.90 7.34 -2.66
C ASP A 49 -7.88 7.85 -3.71
N LEU A 50 -7.71 7.43 -4.97
CA LEU A 50 -8.61 7.76 -6.07
C LEU A 50 -9.99 7.11 -5.86
N HIS A 51 -10.03 5.81 -5.55
CA HIS A 51 -11.28 5.09 -5.29
C HIS A 51 -12.03 5.71 -4.12
N PHE A 52 -11.32 6.08 -3.04
CA PHE A 52 -11.90 6.78 -1.90
C PHE A 52 -12.40 8.18 -2.28
N ALA A 53 -11.60 8.98 -2.97
CA ALA A 53 -12.01 10.34 -3.37
C ALA A 53 -13.27 10.32 -4.27
N ARG A 54 -13.46 9.29 -5.09
CA ARG A 54 -14.59 9.12 -6.02
C ARG A 54 -15.74 8.28 -5.47
N ASP A 55 -15.64 7.82 -4.21
CA ASP A 55 -16.62 6.94 -3.55
C ASP A 55 -16.95 5.66 -4.35
N GLU A 56 -15.98 5.09 -5.04
CA GLU A 56 -16.17 3.88 -5.84
C GLU A 56 -16.42 2.64 -4.95
N TRP A 57 -16.09 2.71 -3.66
CA TRP A 57 -16.38 1.68 -2.66
C TRP A 57 -17.62 1.95 -1.81
N HIS A 58 -18.33 3.08 -2.03
CA HIS A 58 -19.59 3.45 -1.37
C HIS A 58 -19.53 3.59 0.16
N PHE A 59 -18.42 4.12 0.69
CA PHE A 59 -18.29 4.41 2.13
C PHE A 59 -17.67 5.79 2.43
N THR A 60 -17.38 6.59 1.41
CA THR A 60 -16.73 7.89 1.60
C THR A 60 -17.69 8.92 2.19
N GLN A 61 -17.25 9.57 3.27
CA GLN A 61 -17.95 10.72 3.84
C GLN A 61 -17.23 12.01 3.42
N TYR A 62 -17.98 12.96 2.90
CA TYR A 62 -17.45 14.23 2.44
C TYR A 62 -17.66 15.37 3.46
N PRO A 63 -16.74 16.38 3.53
CA PRO A 63 -15.51 16.51 2.73
C PRO A 63 -14.48 15.44 3.10
N ALA A 64 -13.78 14.90 2.11
CA ALA A 64 -12.84 13.81 2.26
C ALA A 64 -11.41 14.24 1.91
N VAL A 65 -10.43 13.81 2.70
CA VAL A 65 -9.00 14.00 2.49
C VAL A 65 -8.36 12.63 2.32
N PRO A 66 -7.86 12.26 1.13
CA PRO A 66 -7.12 11.02 0.91
C PRO A 66 -5.69 11.05 1.46
N GLY A 67 -4.92 9.98 1.20
CA GLY A 67 -3.51 9.83 1.54
C GLY A 67 -3.28 8.93 2.76
N HIS A 68 -2.38 7.93 2.61
CA HIS A 68 -2.07 6.93 3.64
C HIS A 68 -0.65 6.34 3.51
N GLU A 69 0.24 7.04 2.82
CA GLU A 69 1.63 6.63 2.61
C GLU A 69 2.57 7.76 3.04
N ILE A 70 2.74 7.94 4.35
CA ILE A 70 3.31 9.13 4.96
C ILE A 70 4.76 8.92 5.35
N VAL A 71 5.61 9.82 4.92
CA VAL A 71 6.94 10.02 5.54
C VAL A 71 7.01 11.46 6.04
N GLY A 72 7.42 11.62 7.31
CA GLY A 72 7.44 12.92 7.95
C GLY A 72 8.44 13.04 9.08
N LYS A 73 8.41 14.19 9.72
CA LYS A 73 9.21 14.50 10.93
C LYS A 73 8.33 14.72 12.14
N VAL A 74 8.73 14.15 13.25
CA VAL A 74 8.09 14.38 14.54
C VAL A 74 8.30 15.83 14.96
N THR A 75 7.21 16.53 15.23
CA THR A 75 7.19 17.94 15.68
C THR A 75 6.79 18.09 17.14
N ALA A 76 6.01 17.16 17.68
CA ALA A 76 5.68 17.11 19.10
C ALA A 76 5.38 15.67 19.51
N VAL A 77 5.56 15.37 20.79
CA VAL A 77 5.24 14.08 21.41
C VAL A 77 4.48 14.31 22.71
N GLY A 78 3.53 13.43 22.99
CA GLY A 78 2.82 13.39 24.27
C GLY A 78 3.75 12.95 25.42
N ALA A 79 3.39 13.30 26.65
CA ALA A 79 4.23 13.06 27.84
C ALA A 79 4.51 11.56 28.14
N GLY A 80 3.68 10.65 27.61
CA GLY A 80 3.85 9.20 27.76
C GLY A 80 4.55 8.53 26.59
N VAL A 81 4.89 9.26 25.53
CA VAL A 81 5.61 8.71 24.36
C VAL A 81 7.03 8.34 24.73
N THR A 82 7.44 7.13 24.41
CA THR A 82 8.75 6.56 24.73
C THR A 82 9.55 6.11 23.51
N LYS A 83 8.89 5.85 22.39
CA LYS A 83 9.49 5.28 21.17
C LYS A 83 10.10 6.33 20.25
N PHE A 84 9.65 7.58 20.36
CA PHE A 84 9.99 8.67 19.44
C PHE A 84 10.27 9.98 20.17
N LYS A 85 11.04 10.87 19.52
CA LYS A 85 11.33 12.23 19.98
C LYS A 85 11.20 13.23 18.83
N VAL A 86 11.08 14.51 19.17
CA VAL A 86 11.06 15.60 18.18
C VAL A 86 12.31 15.54 17.29
N GLY A 87 12.09 15.66 15.98
CA GLY A 87 13.11 15.59 14.95
C GLY A 87 13.32 14.19 14.33
N ASP A 88 12.75 13.13 14.91
CA ASP A 88 12.84 11.79 14.32
C ASP A 88 12.13 11.75 12.96
N THR A 89 12.69 10.98 12.01
CA THR A 89 12.06 10.71 10.73
C THR A 89 11.24 9.43 10.83
N VAL A 90 9.97 9.54 10.54
CA VAL A 90 8.97 8.49 10.80
C VAL A 90 8.06 8.26 9.60
N GLY A 91 7.41 7.09 9.58
CA GLY A 91 6.37 6.75 8.62
C GLY A 91 5.06 6.39 9.29
N VAL A 92 3.96 6.60 8.59
CA VAL A 92 2.62 6.11 8.93
C VAL A 92 1.98 5.52 7.68
N GLY A 93 1.46 4.31 7.80
CA GLY A 93 0.81 3.61 6.69
C GLY A 93 -0.71 3.73 6.72
N CYS A 94 -1.37 2.64 6.31
CA CYS A 94 -2.82 2.59 6.14
C CYS A 94 -3.62 2.62 7.45
N LEU A 95 -2.98 2.37 8.61
CA LEU A 95 -3.63 2.28 9.92
C LEU A 95 -3.08 3.31 10.89
N VAL A 96 -3.96 3.92 11.69
CA VAL A 96 -3.62 4.89 12.73
C VAL A 96 -4.03 4.46 14.13
N ASP A 97 -4.86 3.42 14.26
CA ASP A 97 -5.25 2.82 15.55
C ASP A 97 -5.89 1.43 15.37
N SER A 98 -6.02 0.68 16.47
CA SER A 98 -6.77 -0.56 16.57
C SER A 98 -7.28 -0.76 18.01
N CYS A 99 -7.98 -1.86 18.31
CA CYS A 99 -8.39 -2.15 19.69
C CYS A 99 -7.22 -2.59 20.60
N ARG A 100 -6.11 -3.07 20.06
CA ARG A 100 -4.87 -3.53 20.72
C ARG A 100 -5.04 -4.73 21.68
N THR A 101 -6.25 -5.24 21.84
CA THR A 101 -6.57 -6.27 22.84
C THR A 101 -7.13 -7.57 22.26
N CYS A 102 -7.60 -7.57 21.00
CA CYS A 102 -8.07 -8.78 20.34
C CYS A 102 -6.92 -9.75 19.99
N PRO A 103 -7.21 -11.01 19.66
CA PRO A 103 -6.18 -11.97 19.27
C PRO A 103 -5.30 -11.49 18.12
N ASP A 104 -5.89 -10.84 17.10
CA ASP A 104 -5.15 -10.34 15.94
C ASP A 104 -4.16 -9.24 16.33
N CYS A 105 -4.58 -8.25 17.12
CA CYS A 105 -3.68 -7.21 17.61
C CYS A 105 -2.54 -7.77 18.46
N ARG A 106 -2.81 -8.78 19.32
CA ARG A 106 -1.77 -9.42 20.14
C ARG A 106 -0.79 -10.23 19.30
N ALA A 107 -1.21 -10.68 18.12
CA ALA A 107 -0.37 -11.38 17.15
C ALA A 107 0.39 -10.43 16.22
N GLY A 108 0.23 -9.09 16.33
CA GLY A 108 0.82 -8.12 15.42
C GLY A 108 0.16 -8.10 14.05
N LEU A 109 -1.12 -8.42 14.00
CA LEU A 109 -1.97 -8.51 12.80
C LEU A 109 -3.11 -7.48 12.88
N GLU A 110 -2.78 -6.22 13.20
CA GLU A 110 -3.72 -5.14 13.45
C GLU A 110 -4.66 -4.89 12.26
N GLN A 111 -4.24 -5.22 11.04
CA GLN A 111 -5.04 -5.11 9.82
C GLN A 111 -6.28 -6.02 9.80
N PHE A 112 -6.33 -7.04 10.67
CA PHE A 112 -7.49 -7.93 10.82
C PHE A 112 -8.34 -7.62 12.06
N CYS A 113 -7.98 -6.60 12.82
CA CYS A 113 -8.75 -6.15 13.98
C CYS A 113 -10.11 -5.58 13.55
N ALA A 114 -11.21 -6.09 14.11
CA ALA A 114 -12.55 -5.53 13.85
C ALA A 114 -12.69 -4.07 14.28
N GLY A 115 -11.84 -3.58 15.18
CA GLY A 115 -11.76 -2.19 15.63
C GLY A 115 -10.58 -1.43 15.03
N MET A 116 -10.05 -1.83 13.89
CA MET A 116 -9.00 -1.08 13.18
C MET A 116 -9.49 0.29 12.77
N THR A 117 -8.62 1.28 12.83
CA THR A 117 -8.88 2.63 12.35
C THR A 117 -7.92 2.94 11.21
N MET A 118 -8.47 3.12 10.03
CA MET A 118 -7.69 3.48 8.85
C MET A 118 -7.31 4.96 8.89
N THR A 119 -6.26 5.32 8.16
CA THR A 119 -5.73 6.67 8.07
C THR A 119 -6.76 7.66 7.52
N TYR A 120 -7.67 7.19 6.66
CA TYR A 120 -8.86 7.92 6.23
C TYR A 120 -10.08 6.98 6.14
N GLY A 121 -11.29 7.56 6.12
CA GLY A 121 -12.54 6.83 5.92
C GLY A 121 -12.98 5.92 7.08
N SER A 122 -12.32 6.01 8.22
CA SER A 122 -12.73 5.38 9.47
C SER A 122 -13.27 6.43 10.44
N MET A 123 -13.78 6.00 11.59
CA MET A 123 -14.21 6.91 12.65
C MET A 123 -13.06 7.15 13.64
N ASP A 124 -12.62 8.41 13.76
CA ASP A 124 -11.70 8.84 14.84
C ASP A 124 -12.45 8.81 16.17
N LYS A 125 -12.02 7.95 17.09
CA LYS A 125 -12.66 7.78 18.40
C LYS A 125 -12.47 8.98 19.33
N HIS A 126 -11.50 9.87 19.08
CA HIS A 126 -11.27 11.08 19.87
C HIS A 126 -12.13 12.25 19.40
N LEU A 127 -12.32 12.38 18.09
CA LEU A 127 -13.10 13.46 17.48
C LEU A 127 -14.56 13.07 17.23
N ASN A 128 -14.87 11.78 17.22
CA ASN A 128 -16.15 11.23 16.77
C ASN A 128 -16.54 11.77 15.38
N ALA A 129 -15.56 11.79 14.48
CA ALA A 129 -15.65 12.30 13.12
C ALA A 129 -14.84 11.38 12.20
N PRO A 130 -15.05 11.40 10.87
CA PRO A 130 -14.24 10.63 9.94
C PRO A 130 -12.76 10.95 10.07
N THR A 131 -11.89 9.92 9.98
CA THR A 131 -10.46 10.13 9.85
C THR A 131 -10.18 10.77 8.49
N LEU A 132 -9.25 11.72 8.48
CA LEU A 132 -8.80 12.44 7.29
C LEU A 132 -7.36 12.07 6.98
N GLY A 133 -7.08 11.81 5.71
CA GLY A 133 -5.78 11.35 5.24
C GLY A 133 -4.71 12.45 5.15
N ASP A 134 -3.67 12.14 4.45
CA ASP A 134 -2.40 12.82 4.55
C ASP A 134 -2.08 13.73 3.36
N TYR A 135 -3.07 14.01 2.52
CA TYR A 135 -2.98 15.19 1.67
C TYR A 135 -3.16 16.44 2.52
N SER A 136 -2.37 16.51 3.61
CA SER A 136 -2.39 17.58 4.61
C SER A 136 -0.99 17.82 5.18
N GLN A 137 -0.75 18.99 5.79
CA GLN A 137 0.58 19.35 6.31
C GLN A 137 1.00 18.53 7.52
N SER A 138 0.04 18.01 8.30
CA SER A 138 0.36 17.30 9.54
C SER A 138 -0.69 16.25 9.89
N ILE A 139 -0.25 15.28 10.70
CA ILE A 139 -1.11 14.26 11.31
C ILE A 139 -0.73 14.06 12.78
N VAL A 140 -1.68 13.58 13.58
CA VAL A 140 -1.47 13.14 14.97
C VAL A 140 -1.87 11.68 15.08
N VAL A 141 -0.93 10.83 15.46
CA VAL A 141 -1.08 9.37 15.52
C VAL A 141 -0.53 8.85 16.84
N THR A 142 -1.16 7.83 17.43
CA THR A 142 -0.59 7.17 18.60
C THR A 142 0.75 6.50 18.26
N GLU A 143 1.72 6.53 19.20
CA GLU A 143 3.07 6.03 18.96
C GLU A 143 3.13 4.57 18.48
N ASP A 144 2.11 3.75 18.81
CA ASP A 144 2.05 2.36 18.40
C ASP A 144 1.84 2.16 16.89
N PHE A 145 1.35 3.19 16.20
CA PHE A 145 1.10 3.17 14.76
C PHE A 145 2.09 4.04 13.97
N VAL A 146 3.16 4.48 14.61
CA VAL A 146 4.25 5.21 14.00
C VAL A 146 5.44 4.27 13.77
N LEU A 147 6.08 4.35 12.62
CA LEU A 147 7.17 3.49 12.17
C LEU A 147 8.46 4.28 12.02
N ARG A 148 9.59 3.65 12.34
CA ARG A 148 10.93 4.24 12.10
C ARG A 148 11.28 4.10 10.63
N MET A 149 11.73 5.18 10.00
CA MET A 149 12.25 5.13 8.64
C MET A 149 13.76 4.86 8.64
N PRO A 150 14.25 3.90 7.81
CA PRO A 150 15.69 3.67 7.64
C PRO A 150 16.38 4.93 7.11
N ALA A 151 17.46 5.35 7.74
CA ALA A 151 18.13 6.61 7.45
C ALA A 151 18.83 6.66 6.08
N ASN A 152 19.10 5.51 5.48
CA ASN A 152 19.77 5.40 4.18
C ASN A 152 18.83 5.40 2.98
N LEU A 153 17.51 5.35 3.19
CA LEU A 153 16.55 5.37 2.09
C LEU A 153 16.20 6.80 1.68
N ASP A 154 15.99 7.02 0.39
CA ASP A 154 15.36 8.23 -0.12
C ASP A 154 13.92 8.30 0.44
N LEU A 155 13.57 9.38 1.12
CA LEU A 155 12.32 9.50 1.87
C LEU A 155 11.11 9.55 0.94
N ALA A 156 11.22 10.21 -0.21
CA ALA A 156 10.14 10.25 -1.19
C ALA A 156 9.89 8.86 -1.77
N ALA A 157 10.95 8.16 -2.19
CA ALA A 157 10.85 6.82 -2.75
C ALA A 157 10.46 5.76 -1.71
N ALA A 158 10.63 6.05 -0.42
CA ALA A 158 10.23 5.16 0.68
C ALA A 158 8.75 5.33 1.08
N ALA A 159 8.08 6.44 0.78
CA ALA A 159 6.69 6.65 1.14
C ALA A 159 5.75 5.54 0.61
N PRO A 160 5.83 5.09 -0.66
CA PRO A 160 4.98 4.01 -1.14
C PRO A 160 5.25 2.63 -0.50
N LEU A 161 6.36 2.45 0.22
CA LEU A 161 6.61 1.21 0.97
C LEU A 161 5.54 0.96 2.03
N LEU A 162 4.96 2.02 2.58
CA LEU A 162 3.97 2.00 3.67
C LEU A 162 2.59 1.48 3.23
N CYS A 163 2.36 1.30 1.92
CA CYS A 163 1.18 0.64 1.37
C CYS A 163 1.61 -0.42 0.34
N ALA A 164 2.11 -0.01 -0.83
CA ALA A 164 2.49 -0.94 -1.90
C ALA A 164 3.60 -1.89 -1.47
N GLY A 165 4.55 -1.43 -0.65
CA GLY A 165 5.61 -2.27 -0.09
C GLY A 165 5.04 -3.37 0.78
N ILE A 166 4.39 -3.01 1.88
CA ILE A 166 3.87 -3.98 2.84
C ILE A 166 2.82 -4.92 2.23
N THR A 167 1.96 -4.42 1.35
CA THR A 167 0.93 -5.23 0.67
C THR A 167 1.54 -6.35 -0.18
N THR A 168 2.71 -6.14 -0.75
CA THR A 168 3.39 -7.16 -1.56
C THR A 168 4.39 -7.98 -0.75
N TYR A 169 4.96 -7.43 0.32
CA TYR A 169 5.89 -8.10 1.22
C TYR A 169 5.18 -9.14 2.11
N SER A 170 4.10 -8.75 2.78
CA SER A 170 3.39 -9.57 3.76
C SER A 170 2.97 -10.95 3.22
N PRO A 171 2.26 -11.08 2.07
CA PRO A 171 1.92 -12.39 1.55
C PRO A 171 3.13 -13.22 1.18
N MET A 172 4.20 -12.63 0.66
CA MET A 172 5.41 -13.39 0.34
C MET A 172 6.09 -13.92 1.60
N ARG A 173 6.06 -13.19 2.71
CA ARG A 173 6.57 -13.67 4.01
C ARG A 173 5.68 -14.76 4.58
N HIS A 174 4.35 -14.56 4.56
CA HIS A 174 3.38 -15.54 5.08
C HIS A 174 3.50 -16.90 4.38
N TRP A 175 3.58 -16.91 3.05
CA TRP A 175 3.74 -18.15 2.25
C TRP A 175 5.20 -18.55 2.03
N LYS A 176 6.14 -17.93 2.75
CA LYS A 176 7.56 -18.30 2.81
C LYS A 176 8.23 -18.32 1.44
N VAL A 177 7.98 -17.30 0.63
CA VAL A 177 8.66 -17.11 -0.65
C VAL A 177 10.18 -17.02 -0.42
N GLY A 178 10.96 -17.78 -1.20
CA GLY A 178 12.41 -17.83 -1.03
C GLY A 178 13.17 -18.58 -2.13
N PRO A 179 14.45 -18.89 -1.89
CA PRO A 179 15.30 -19.56 -2.86
C PRO A 179 14.73 -20.91 -3.31
N GLY A 180 14.89 -21.24 -4.58
CA GLY A 180 14.42 -22.48 -5.20
C GLY A 180 12.95 -22.46 -5.62
N GLN A 181 12.20 -21.43 -5.27
CA GLN A 181 10.81 -21.27 -5.69
C GLN A 181 10.70 -20.46 -6.98
N LYS A 182 9.74 -20.82 -7.82
CA LYS A 182 9.32 -20.05 -8.99
C LYS A 182 8.09 -19.22 -8.62
N VAL A 183 8.22 -17.91 -8.73
CA VAL A 183 7.23 -16.93 -8.29
C VAL A 183 6.72 -16.13 -9.47
N GLY A 184 5.40 -16.08 -9.61
CA GLY A 184 4.71 -15.23 -10.58
C GLY A 184 4.27 -13.90 -9.96
N ILE A 185 4.48 -12.81 -10.67
CA ILE A 185 3.91 -11.49 -10.35
C ILE A 185 2.99 -11.10 -11.49
N VAL A 186 1.70 -10.92 -11.21
CA VAL A 186 0.71 -10.55 -12.21
C VAL A 186 0.46 -9.04 -12.16
N GLY A 187 0.73 -8.37 -13.28
CA GLY A 187 0.62 -6.92 -13.42
C GLY A 187 1.91 -6.16 -13.09
N LEU A 188 2.26 -5.19 -13.92
CA LEU A 188 3.36 -4.26 -13.68
C LEU A 188 2.82 -2.84 -13.51
N GLY A 189 2.47 -2.54 -12.29
CA GLY A 189 2.00 -1.25 -11.81
C GLY A 189 2.58 -0.94 -10.43
N GLY A 190 1.88 -0.11 -9.67
CA GLY A 190 2.33 0.35 -8.34
C GLY A 190 2.62 -0.77 -7.33
N LEU A 191 1.82 -1.82 -7.30
CA LEU A 191 2.06 -3.01 -6.48
C LEU A 191 3.07 -3.96 -7.14
N GLY A 192 2.83 -4.31 -8.41
CA GLY A 192 3.62 -5.35 -9.08
C GLY A 192 5.11 -5.05 -9.19
N HIS A 193 5.52 -3.77 -9.35
CA HIS A 193 6.95 -3.43 -9.38
C HIS A 193 7.63 -3.71 -8.04
N MET A 194 6.94 -3.46 -6.91
CA MET A 194 7.44 -3.82 -5.57
C MET A 194 7.46 -5.34 -5.40
N GLY A 195 6.42 -6.04 -5.87
CA GLY A 195 6.38 -7.50 -5.87
C GLY A 195 7.58 -8.14 -6.58
N VAL A 196 7.98 -7.62 -7.75
CA VAL A 196 9.18 -8.09 -8.46
C VAL A 196 10.45 -7.85 -7.63
N LYS A 197 10.61 -6.65 -7.05
CA LYS A 197 11.78 -6.30 -6.23
C LYS A 197 11.90 -7.21 -5.00
N PHE A 198 10.80 -7.43 -4.28
CA PHE A 198 10.82 -8.29 -3.08
C PHE A 198 11.03 -9.77 -3.43
N ALA A 199 10.32 -10.31 -4.41
CA ALA A 199 10.51 -11.71 -4.81
C ALA A 199 11.97 -11.99 -5.23
N LYS A 200 12.59 -11.06 -5.96
CA LYS A 200 14.02 -11.12 -6.30
C LYS A 200 14.91 -11.06 -5.06
N ALA A 201 14.64 -10.13 -4.14
CA ALA A 201 15.43 -9.96 -2.91
C ALA A 201 15.30 -11.17 -1.98
N PHE A 202 14.20 -11.90 -2.00
CA PHE A 202 14.02 -13.18 -1.31
C PHE A 202 14.72 -14.36 -2.01
N GLY A 203 15.32 -14.15 -3.18
CA GLY A 203 16.07 -15.18 -3.91
C GLY A 203 15.21 -16.12 -4.75
N ALA A 204 13.97 -15.79 -5.01
CA ALA A 204 13.09 -16.57 -5.87
C ALA A 204 13.39 -16.38 -7.35
N HIS A 205 13.03 -17.36 -8.18
CA HIS A 205 13.00 -17.17 -9.63
C HIS A 205 11.73 -16.43 -10.03
N VAL A 206 11.86 -15.17 -10.46
CA VAL A 206 10.74 -14.26 -10.67
C VAL A 206 10.30 -14.23 -12.13
N VAL A 207 9.04 -14.50 -12.38
CA VAL A 207 8.37 -14.34 -13.69
C VAL A 207 7.30 -13.27 -13.57
N LEU A 208 7.43 -12.21 -14.36
CA LEU A 208 6.45 -11.14 -14.43
C LEU A 208 5.45 -11.39 -15.57
N PHE A 209 4.17 -11.28 -15.30
CA PHE A 209 3.10 -11.32 -16.29
C PHE A 209 2.60 -9.90 -16.59
N THR A 210 2.54 -9.54 -17.85
CA THR A 210 2.02 -8.25 -18.31
C THR A 210 1.21 -8.40 -19.60
N THR A 211 0.18 -7.60 -19.77
CA THR A 211 -0.57 -7.53 -21.04
C THR A 211 0.11 -6.66 -22.10
N SER A 212 1.15 -5.90 -21.71
CA SER A 212 1.80 -4.88 -22.54
C SER A 212 3.21 -5.29 -22.94
N PRO A 213 3.49 -5.60 -24.22
CA PRO A 213 4.85 -5.94 -24.68
C PRO A 213 5.88 -4.84 -24.37
N GLY A 214 5.48 -3.57 -24.40
CA GLY A 214 6.37 -2.44 -24.07
C GLY A 214 6.88 -2.40 -22.62
N LYS A 215 6.30 -3.22 -21.71
CA LYS A 215 6.76 -3.33 -20.31
C LYS A 215 7.82 -4.43 -20.09
N VAL A 216 8.20 -5.18 -21.11
CA VAL A 216 9.16 -6.30 -21.00
C VAL A 216 10.53 -5.81 -20.50
N ALA A 217 11.07 -4.74 -21.10
CA ALA A 217 12.35 -4.17 -20.69
C ALA A 217 12.33 -3.67 -19.23
N ASP A 218 11.25 -3.02 -18.84
CA ASP A 218 11.07 -2.53 -17.47
C ASP A 218 11.01 -3.69 -16.46
N GLY A 219 10.26 -4.76 -16.76
CA GLY A 219 10.22 -5.95 -15.91
C GLY A 219 11.60 -6.56 -15.68
N LYS A 220 12.41 -6.66 -16.73
CA LYS A 220 13.81 -7.12 -16.61
C LYS A 220 14.66 -6.18 -15.76
N ARG A 221 14.56 -4.87 -15.98
CA ARG A 221 15.27 -3.85 -15.21
C ARG A 221 14.95 -3.94 -13.71
N LEU A 222 13.69 -4.17 -13.36
CA LEU A 222 13.25 -4.32 -11.97
C LEU A 222 13.73 -5.62 -11.31
N GLY A 223 14.16 -6.59 -12.12
CA GLY A 223 14.77 -7.83 -11.65
C GLY A 223 13.99 -9.11 -11.93
N ALA A 224 12.95 -9.07 -12.76
CA ALA A 224 12.31 -10.28 -13.22
C ALA A 224 13.28 -11.12 -14.08
N HIS A 225 13.38 -12.42 -13.81
CA HIS A 225 14.17 -13.36 -14.59
C HIS A 225 13.53 -13.62 -15.94
N GLU A 226 12.19 -13.64 -15.98
CA GLU A 226 11.40 -13.81 -17.18
C GLU A 226 10.24 -12.80 -17.18
N VAL A 227 9.81 -12.40 -18.38
CA VAL A 227 8.60 -11.57 -18.55
C VAL A 227 7.74 -12.23 -19.62
N VAL A 228 6.51 -12.52 -19.26
CA VAL A 228 5.51 -13.20 -20.10
C VAL A 228 4.45 -12.18 -20.51
N VAL A 229 4.18 -12.10 -21.80
CA VAL A 229 3.03 -11.33 -22.31
C VAL A 229 1.79 -12.21 -22.20
N SER A 230 0.94 -11.92 -21.22
CA SER A 230 -0.19 -12.80 -20.84
C SER A 230 -1.28 -12.96 -21.91
N LYS A 231 -1.25 -12.14 -22.97
CA LYS A 231 -2.09 -12.28 -24.16
C LYS A 231 -1.55 -13.32 -25.17
N ASP A 232 -0.31 -13.77 -24.99
CA ASP A 232 0.31 -14.81 -25.81
C ASP A 232 0.09 -16.17 -25.14
N GLU A 233 -0.82 -16.93 -25.71
CA GLU A 233 -1.22 -18.24 -25.18
C GLU A 233 -0.05 -19.25 -25.16
N ALA A 234 0.86 -19.17 -26.12
CA ALA A 234 2.03 -20.06 -26.15
C ALA A 234 3.01 -19.75 -25.02
N GLN A 235 3.25 -18.46 -24.74
CA GLN A 235 4.06 -18.06 -23.59
C GLN A 235 3.40 -18.52 -22.28
N MET A 236 2.09 -18.33 -22.11
CA MET A 236 1.36 -18.79 -20.92
C MET A 236 1.45 -20.32 -20.78
N ALA A 237 1.17 -21.06 -21.84
CA ALA A 237 1.17 -22.53 -21.83
C ALA A 237 2.54 -23.12 -21.45
N ALA A 238 3.65 -22.48 -21.87
CA ALA A 238 5.01 -22.90 -21.53
C ALA A 238 5.27 -22.89 -20.01
N HIS A 239 4.46 -22.17 -19.25
CA HIS A 239 4.58 -22.05 -17.79
C HIS A 239 3.56 -22.90 -17.01
N ALA A 240 2.75 -23.73 -17.68
CA ALA A 240 1.73 -24.54 -17.01
C ALA A 240 2.33 -25.43 -15.90
N ASN A 241 1.63 -25.45 -14.73
CA ASN A 241 2.01 -26.26 -13.56
C ASN A 241 3.45 -26.05 -13.03
N SER A 242 3.96 -24.83 -13.11
CA SER A 242 5.38 -24.56 -12.79
C SER A 242 5.63 -23.61 -11.61
N PHE A 243 4.61 -22.87 -11.14
CA PHE A 243 4.77 -21.90 -10.06
C PHE A 243 4.46 -22.46 -8.67
N ASP A 244 5.28 -22.07 -7.71
CA ASP A 244 5.05 -22.32 -6.29
C ASP A 244 4.09 -21.28 -5.69
N PHE A 245 4.24 -20.04 -6.12
CA PHE A 245 3.48 -18.89 -5.63
C PHE A 245 3.21 -17.89 -6.77
N ILE A 246 2.02 -17.31 -6.79
CA ILE A 246 1.68 -16.22 -7.71
C ILE A 246 1.06 -15.09 -6.88
N LEU A 247 1.61 -13.87 -7.01
CA LEU A 247 1.03 -12.65 -6.47
C LEU A 247 0.24 -11.94 -7.58
N ASP A 248 -1.06 -11.78 -7.37
CA ASP A 248 -1.92 -11.06 -8.31
C ASP A 248 -2.19 -9.63 -7.81
N ALA A 249 -1.58 -8.67 -8.49
CA ALA A 249 -1.63 -7.25 -8.17
C ALA A 249 -2.55 -6.45 -9.13
N VAL A 250 -3.44 -7.14 -9.86
CA VAL A 250 -4.31 -6.51 -10.87
C VAL A 250 -5.67 -6.18 -10.27
N SER A 251 -6.08 -4.91 -10.35
CA SER A 251 -7.42 -4.45 -9.94
C SER A 251 -8.44 -4.43 -11.10
N ALA A 252 -8.00 -4.61 -12.35
CA ALA A 252 -8.91 -4.74 -13.48
C ALA A 252 -9.48 -6.16 -13.59
N THR A 253 -10.65 -6.31 -14.22
CA THR A 253 -11.22 -7.63 -14.53
C THR A 253 -10.29 -8.44 -15.43
N HIS A 254 -9.95 -9.65 -15.03
CA HIS A 254 -9.11 -10.59 -15.78
C HIS A 254 -9.46 -12.04 -15.43
N ASP A 255 -8.90 -13.01 -16.18
CA ASP A 255 -9.16 -14.43 -15.94
C ASP A 255 -8.16 -15.00 -14.92
N LEU A 256 -8.61 -15.18 -13.67
CA LEU A 256 -7.84 -15.84 -12.62
C LEU A 256 -7.50 -17.30 -12.94
N ASN A 257 -8.35 -18.00 -13.69
CA ASN A 257 -8.16 -19.41 -13.96
C ASN A 257 -6.96 -19.67 -14.86
N ALA A 258 -6.64 -18.72 -15.73
CA ALA A 258 -5.41 -18.77 -16.54
C ALA A 258 -4.18 -18.85 -15.64
N TYR A 259 -4.12 -18.06 -14.56
CA TYR A 259 -3.00 -18.06 -13.61
C TYR A 259 -3.05 -19.25 -12.63
N LEU A 260 -4.23 -19.65 -12.17
CA LEU A 260 -4.39 -20.86 -11.34
C LEU A 260 -3.84 -22.10 -12.04
N ASN A 261 -3.99 -22.22 -13.37
CA ASN A 261 -3.45 -23.32 -14.14
C ASN A 261 -1.92 -23.32 -14.26
N LEU A 262 -1.26 -22.22 -13.96
CA LEU A 262 0.19 -22.13 -13.93
C LEU A 262 0.79 -22.67 -12.62
N LEU A 263 0.00 -22.76 -11.55
CA LEU A 263 0.47 -23.26 -10.25
C LEU A 263 0.80 -24.76 -10.29
N LYS A 264 1.83 -25.16 -9.58
CA LYS A 264 2.15 -26.54 -9.23
C LYS A 264 1.04 -27.14 -8.36
N ARG A 265 1.17 -28.45 -8.04
CA ARG A 265 0.45 -29.04 -6.90
C ARG A 265 0.86 -28.31 -5.61
N ASP A 266 -0.11 -27.97 -4.79
CA ASP A 266 0.05 -27.23 -3.52
C ASP A 266 0.50 -25.77 -3.71
N GLY A 267 0.56 -25.27 -4.94
CA GLY A 267 0.86 -23.87 -5.21
C GLY A 267 -0.27 -22.95 -4.78
N ASN A 268 0.09 -21.68 -4.48
CA ASN A 268 -0.87 -20.68 -4.01
C ASN A 268 -0.87 -19.44 -4.89
N LEU A 269 -2.06 -18.95 -5.22
CA LEU A 269 -2.28 -17.63 -5.83
C LEU A 269 -2.86 -16.71 -4.77
N VAL A 270 -2.21 -15.56 -4.57
CA VAL A 270 -2.63 -14.55 -3.60
C VAL A 270 -3.05 -13.29 -4.31
N LEU A 271 -4.29 -12.87 -4.10
CA LEU A 271 -4.85 -11.63 -4.61
C LEU A 271 -4.56 -10.50 -3.62
N VAL A 272 -3.96 -9.43 -4.13
CA VAL A 272 -3.75 -8.15 -3.43
C VAL A 272 -4.32 -6.97 -4.22
N GLY A 273 -4.70 -7.18 -5.48
CA GLY A 273 -5.50 -6.23 -6.25
C GLY A 273 -6.95 -6.24 -5.76
N ALA A 274 -7.64 -5.12 -5.91
CA ALA A 274 -9.04 -4.96 -5.52
C ALA A 274 -9.92 -4.68 -6.75
N PRO A 275 -10.31 -5.70 -7.54
CA PRO A 275 -11.18 -5.49 -8.69
C PRO A 275 -12.59 -5.09 -8.24
N GLU A 276 -13.19 -4.15 -8.97
CA GLU A 276 -14.55 -3.66 -8.71
C GLU A 276 -15.60 -4.77 -8.80
N LYS A 277 -15.41 -5.72 -9.74
CA LYS A 277 -16.34 -6.83 -9.98
C LYS A 277 -15.76 -8.13 -9.46
N PRO A 278 -16.61 -9.06 -8.93
CA PRO A 278 -16.17 -10.39 -8.54
C PRO A 278 -15.49 -11.12 -9.70
N LEU A 279 -14.36 -11.76 -9.42
CA LEU A 279 -13.64 -12.58 -10.39
C LEU A 279 -14.11 -14.05 -10.28
N PRO A 280 -14.53 -14.69 -11.38
CA PRO A 280 -14.99 -16.08 -11.34
C PRO A 280 -13.80 -17.03 -11.16
N VAL A 281 -13.93 -17.99 -10.23
CA VAL A 281 -12.95 -19.05 -9.97
C VAL A 281 -13.59 -20.41 -10.24
N ALA A 282 -13.01 -21.18 -11.18
CA ALA A 282 -13.46 -22.52 -11.48
C ALA A 282 -12.95 -23.55 -10.46
N ALA A 283 -13.75 -24.55 -10.15
CA ALA A 283 -13.42 -25.56 -9.14
C ALA A 283 -12.27 -26.48 -9.56
N PHE A 284 -12.26 -26.96 -10.80
CA PHE A 284 -11.29 -27.98 -11.25
C PHE A 284 -9.83 -27.54 -11.23
N PRO A 285 -9.45 -26.31 -11.60
CA PRO A 285 -8.08 -25.83 -11.42
C PRO A 285 -7.56 -25.96 -9.99
N LEU A 286 -8.42 -25.79 -8.98
CA LEU A 286 -8.09 -25.97 -7.56
C LEU A 286 -8.02 -27.45 -7.16
N ILE A 287 -9.10 -28.20 -7.41
CA ILE A 287 -9.29 -29.58 -6.92
C ILE A 287 -8.21 -30.53 -7.45
N PHE A 288 -7.94 -30.54 -8.76
CA PHE A 288 -7.05 -31.53 -9.37
C PHE A 288 -5.61 -31.48 -8.92
N ARG A 289 -5.17 -30.34 -8.37
CA ARG A 289 -3.79 -30.18 -7.90
C ARG A 289 -3.67 -29.64 -6.48
N ARG A 290 -4.76 -29.62 -5.71
CA ARG A 290 -4.80 -29.10 -4.34
C ARG A 290 -4.20 -27.69 -4.27
N ARG A 291 -4.53 -26.85 -5.24
CA ARG A 291 -4.09 -25.45 -5.30
C ARG A 291 -4.91 -24.59 -4.37
N SER A 292 -4.31 -23.50 -3.89
CA SER A 292 -4.99 -22.53 -3.04
C SER A 292 -5.17 -21.21 -3.78
N PHE A 293 -6.30 -20.55 -3.51
CA PHE A 293 -6.56 -19.16 -3.85
C PHE A 293 -6.84 -18.40 -2.57
N SER A 294 -6.11 -17.35 -2.31
CA SER A 294 -6.11 -16.61 -1.04
C SER A 294 -6.09 -15.11 -1.29
N GLY A 295 -6.43 -14.33 -0.28
CA GLY A 295 -6.24 -12.88 -0.26
C GLY A 295 -5.26 -12.46 0.83
N SER A 296 -4.71 -11.25 0.71
CA SER A 296 -3.89 -10.62 1.73
C SER A 296 -4.16 -9.12 1.79
N LEU A 297 -4.27 -8.59 2.99
CA LEU A 297 -4.52 -7.17 3.24
C LEU A 297 -3.31 -6.57 3.94
N ILE A 298 -2.64 -5.60 3.29
CA ILE A 298 -1.48 -4.88 3.85
C ILE A 298 -0.62 -5.79 4.76
N GLY A 299 -0.20 -5.31 5.93
CA GLY A 299 0.45 -6.08 6.99
C GLY A 299 0.29 -5.37 8.34
N GLY A 300 0.54 -6.07 9.43
CA GLY A 300 0.55 -5.50 10.77
C GLY A 300 1.75 -4.59 11.02
N LEU A 301 1.73 -3.84 12.13
CA LEU A 301 2.78 -2.87 12.44
C LEU A 301 4.16 -3.51 12.60
N PRO A 302 4.31 -4.64 13.33
CA PRO A 302 5.62 -5.31 13.45
C PRO A 302 6.18 -5.77 12.10
N GLU A 303 5.32 -6.34 11.23
CA GLU A 303 5.74 -6.81 9.90
C GLU A 303 6.06 -5.64 8.97
N THR A 304 5.33 -4.51 9.10
CA THR A 304 5.63 -3.30 8.33
C THR A 304 6.98 -2.72 8.75
N GLN A 305 7.32 -2.72 10.04
CA GLN A 305 8.66 -2.30 10.48
C GLN A 305 9.74 -3.27 9.99
N GLU A 306 9.50 -4.60 10.06
CA GLU A 306 10.42 -5.60 9.48
C GLU A 306 10.66 -5.33 8.00
N MET A 307 9.61 -5.05 7.23
CA MET A 307 9.70 -4.72 5.81
C MET A 307 10.54 -3.46 5.57
N LEU A 308 10.34 -2.39 6.35
CA LEU A 308 11.14 -1.18 6.24
C LEU A 308 12.62 -1.43 6.54
N ASP A 309 12.90 -2.18 7.62
CA ASP A 309 14.27 -2.55 7.99
C ASP A 309 14.93 -3.44 6.91
N PHE A 310 14.17 -4.36 6.32
CA PHE A 310 14.59 -5.15 5.16
C PHE A 310 14.89 -4.27 3.95
N CYS A 311 14.04 -3.30 3.66
CA CYS A 311 14.26 -2.31 2.59
C CYS A 311 15.53 -1.49 2.83
N GLY A 312 15.77 -1.04 4.06
CA GLY A 312 17.00 -0.36 4.45
C GLY A 312 18.24 -1.23 4.21
N LYS A 313 18.20 -2.49 4.65
CA LYS A 313 19.30 -3.45 4.47
C LYS A 313 19.63 -3.75 3.02
N HIS A 314 18.63 -3.84 2.15
CA HIS A 314 18.76 -4.23 0.74
C HIS A 314 18.69 -3.04 -0.23
N ASN A 315 18.57 -1.82 0.29
CA ASN A 315 18.41 -0.57 -0.47
C ASN A 315 17.26 -0.65 -1.49
N ILE A 316 16.08 -1.10 -1.02
CA ILE A 316 14.87 -1.26 -1.83
C ILE A 316 13.95 -0.07 -1.59
N THR A 317 13.58 0.63 -2.66
CA THR A 317 12.57 1.69 -2.67
C THR A 317 11.65 1.54 -3.87
N SER A 318 10.57 2.31 -3.93
CA SER A 318 9.74 2.43 -5.12
C SER A 318 10.43 3.21 -6.23
N ASP A 319 10.10 2.91 -7.49
CA ASP A 319 10.37 3.82 -8.60
C ASP A 319 9.26 4.88 -8.60
N ILE A 320 9.63 6.16 -8.51
CA ILE A 320 8.68 7.25 -8.29
C ILE A 320 8.83 8.39 -9.29
N GLU A 321 7.74 9.15 -9.40
CA GLU A 321 7.70 10.49 -9.97
C GLU A 321 7.20 11.44 -8.87
N VAL A 322 8.03 12.43 -8.49
CA VAL A 322 7.63 13.42 -7.49
C VAL A 322 6.78 14.49 -8.15
N ILE A 323 5.65 14.81 -7.52
CA ILE A 323 4.71 15.83 -7.99
C ILE A 323 4.46 16.88 -6.90
N ARG A 324 3.94 18.03 -7.32
CA ARG A 324 3.39 19.03 -6.42
C ARG A 324 1.94 18.67 -6.05
N MET A 325 1.46 19.18 -4.91
CA MET A 325 0.08 18.92 -4.46
C MET A 325 -0.97 19.41 -5.48
N ASP A 326 -0.74 20.53 -6.13
CA ASP A 326 -1.67 21.10 -7.13
C ASP A 326 -1.76 20.25 -8.43
N GLN A 327 -0.87 19.28 -8.63
CA GLN A 327 -0.87 18.33 -9.75
C GLN A 327 -1.64 17.03 -9.46
N ILE A 328 -2.25 16.89 -8.27
CA ILE A 328 -2.85 15.61 -7.85
C ILE A 328 -3.99 15.13 -8.76
N ASN A 329 -4.81 16.05 -9.26
CA ASN A 329 -5.91 15.69 -10.17
C ASN A 329 -5.39 15.16 -11.51
N ASP A 330 -4.35 15.77 -12.06
CA ASP A 330 -3.67 15.29 -13.28
C ASP A 330 -2.99 13.93 -13.04
N ALA A 331 -2.38 13.76 -11.87
CA ALA A 331 -1.79 12.48 -11.48
C ALA A 331 -2.83 11.36 -11.42
N TYR A 332 -4.03 11.61 -10.90
CA TYR A 332 -5.12 10.64 -10.89
C TYR A 332 -5.53 10.23 -12.32
N GLU A 333 -5.66 11.19 -13.23
CA GLU A 333 -5.98 10.89 -14.64
C GLU A 333 -4.85 10.12 -15.34
N ARG A 334 -3.59 10.40 -15.02
CA ARG A 334 -2.44 9.65 -15.53
C ARG A 334 -2.39 8.24 -14.97
N MET A 335 -2.72 8.05 -13.68
CA MET A 335 -2.80 6.71 -13.07
C MET A 335 -3.82 5.82 -13.77
N LEU A 336 -5.01 6.34 -14.09
CA LEU A 336 -6.05 5.60 -14.82
C LEU A 336 -5.58 5.16 -16.21
N LYS A 337 -4.71 5.94 -16.84
CA LYS A 337 -4.10 5.62 -18.14
C LYS A 337 -2.84 4.76 -18.02
N SER A 338 -2.45 4.35 -16.82
CA SER A 338 -1.18 3.66 -16.54
C SER A 338 0.05 4.46 -17.00
N ASP A 339 -0.04 5.78 -17.00
CA ASP A 339 1.01 6.72 -17.41
C ASP A 339 1.83 7.19 -16.20
N VAL A 340 2.45 6.25 -15.52
CA VAL A 340 3.43 6.49 -14.44
C VAL A 340 4.31 5.25 -14.24
N LYS A 341 5.58 5.44 -13.92
CA LYS A 341 6.54 4.37 -13.61
C LYS A 341 7.19 4.62 -12.23
N TYR A 342 6.62 4.12 -11.13
CA TYR A 342 5.36 3.36 -11.03
C TYR A 342 4.43 3.99 -10.01
N ARG A 343 4.93 4.97 -9.22
CA ARG A 343 4.18 5.64 -8.17
C ARG A 343 4.38 7.15 -8.26
N PHE A 344 3.32 7.91 -8.06
CA PHE A 344 3.45 9.32 -7.74
C PHE A 344 3.71 9.49 -6.25
N VAL A 345 4.51 10.50 -5.91
CA VAL A 345 4.73 10.94 -4.54
C VAL A 345 4.62 12.46 -4.50
N ILE A 346 3.82 12.95 -3.59
CA ILE A 346 3.61 14.39 -3.40
C ILE A 346 4.72 14.94 -2.51
N ASP A 347 5.42 15.97 -2.99
CA ASP A 347 6.24 16.83 -2.12
C ASP A 347 5.32 17.79 -1.35
N MET A 348 5.17 17.53 -0.05
CA MET A 348 4.24 18.27 0.82
C MET A 348 4.71 19.70 1.10
N ALA A 349 5.96 20.07 0.79
CA ALA A 349 6.39 21.46 0.82
C ALA A 349 5.64 22.33 -0.21
N SER A 350 5.05 21.70 -1.23
CA SER A 350 4.21 22.36 -2.23
C SER A 350 2.79 22.69 -1.76
N LEU A 351 2.38 22.21 -0.59
CA LEU A 351 1.10 22.52 0.05
C LEU A 351 1.23 23.87 0.79
N ALA A 352 1.34 24.95 0.05
CA ALA A 352 1.59 26.29 0.56
C ALA A 352 0.29 27.02 0.97
#